data_eb6f14714f59c2fcf4680eeff12cf995
#
_entry.id   eb6f14714f59c2fcf4680eeff12cf995
#
_cell.length_a   1.000
_cell.length_b   1.000
_cell.length_c   1.000
_cell.angle_alpha   90.00
_cell.angle_beta   90.00
_cell.angle_gamma   90.00
#
_symmetry.space_group_name_H-M   'P 1'
#
loop_
_entity.id
_entity.type
_entity.pdbx_description
1 polymer ?
#
loop_
_entity_poly.entity_id
_entity_poly.type
_entity_poly.pdbx_seq_one_letter_code
_entity_poly.pdbx_strand_id
1 'polypeptide(L)'
;MTCLPHGNAINLPEISTRNRHARHIIAGFSLALPTLAEIWRFLDRALTDTLTLAEEISRQRADLAAVRLDRANLLAAIHAALAAARDGEADPLAYLHDELDDRSAEPGRRG
;
A
#
# COMPACT_ATOMS: atom_id res chain seq x y z
N MET A 1 0.17 -20.99 -13.08
CA MET A 1 0.07 -20.38 -12.97
C MET A 1 -0.03 -19.76 -12.41
N THR A 2 0.07 -19.56 -12.64
CA THR A 2 -0.06 -18.82 -12.31
C THR A 2 -0.17 -18.06 -12.03
N CYS A 3 -0.22 -17.83 -12.14
CA CYS A 3 -0.38 -16.98 -11.97
C CYS A 3 -0.63 -16.21 -11.82
N LEU A 4 -0.89 -15.96 -11.94
CA LEU A 4 -1.09 -15.06 -11.86
C LEU A 4 -1.07 -14.40 -11.33
N PRO A 5 -1.20 -14.66 -11.41
CA PRO A 5 -1.28 -13.65 -11.09
C PRO A 5 -0.70 -12.66 -10.52
N HIS A 6 0.02 -12.60 -10.25
CA HIS A 6 0.65 -11.58 -9.94
C HIS A 6 0.86 -10.75 -10.97
N GLY A 7 0.94 -11.30 -11.86
CA GLY A 7 0.97 -10.50 -12.99
C GLY A 7 -0.11 -9.54 -12.93
N ASN A 8 -0.98 -9.84 -12.16
CA ASN A 8 -2.06 -8.95 -11.99
C ASN A 8 -1.77 -7.76 -11.18
N ALA A 9 -0.51 -7.58 -10.80
CA ALA A 9 -0.16 -6.38 -10.07
C ALA A 9 -0.48 -5.17 -10.92
N ILE A 10 -1.27 -4.27 -10.34
CA ILE A 10 -1.62 -3.03 -11.00
C ILE A 10 -0.42 -2.10 -11.00
N ASN A 11 -0.08 -1.56 -12.15
CA ASN A 11 1.01 -0.59 -12.27
C ASN A 11 0.44 0.80 -12.03
N LEU A 12 0.46 1.24 -10.78
CA LEU A 12 -0.14 2.50 -10.40
C LEU A 12 0.50 3.72 -11.05
N PRO A 13 1.84 3.80 -11.16
CA PRO A 13 2.44 4.93 -11.88
C PRO A 13 1.98 5.01 -13.32
N GLU A 14 1.84 3.88 -13.99
CA GLU A 14 1.38 3.85 -15.37
C GLU A 14 -0.07 4.31 -15.48
N ILE A 15 -0.90 3.87 -14.55
CA ILE A 15 -2.30 4.28 -14.51
C ILE A 15 -2.40 5.79 -14.30
N SER A 16 -1.61 6.33 -13.38
CA SER A 16 -1.61 7.77 -13.11
C SER A 16 -1.17 8.57 -14.33
N THR A 17 -0.15 8.08 -15.03
CA THR A 17 0.34 8.75 -16.23
C THR A 17 -0.72 8.73 -17.32
N ARG A 18 -1.34 7.59 -17.52
CA ARG A 18 -2.40 7.44 -18.52
C ARG A 18 -3.59 8.32 -18.18
N ASN A 19 -3.93 8.40 -16.90
CA ASN A 19 -5.02 9.24 -16.42
C ASN A 19 -4.74 10.71 -16.71
N ARG A 20 -3.53 11.16 -16.40
CA ARG A 20 -3.14 12.55 -16.65
C ARG A 20 -3.20 12.87 -18.13
N HIS A 21 -2.74 11.95 -18.95
CA HIS A 21 -2.76 12.14 -20.41
C HIS A 21 -4.21 12.23 -20.93
N ALA A 22 -5.07 11.35 -20.45
CA ALA A 22 -6.48 11.36 -20.85
C ALA A 22 -7.15 12.66 -20.45
N ARG A 23 -6.89 13.14 -19.24
CA ARG A 23 -7.48 14.41 -18.79
C ARG A 23 -7.00 15.57 -19.63
N HIS A 24 -5.75 15.54 -20.05
CA HIS A 24 -5.22 16.59 -20.92
C HIS A 24 -5.94 16.61 -22.26
N ILE A 25 -6.16 15.43 -22.84
CA ILE A 25 -6.88 15.32 -24.11
C ILE A 25 -8.31 15.82 -23.96
N ILE A 26 -8.98 15.42 -22.89
CA ILE A 26 -10.36 15.82 -22.63
C ILE A 26 -10.46 17.34 -22.45
N ALA A 27 -9.49 17.94 -21.79
CA ALA A 27 -9.48 19.39 -21.63
C ALA A 27 -9.40 20.08 -22.98
N GLY A 28 -8.60 19.52 -23.90
CA GLY A 28 -8.52 20.07 -25.26
C GLY A 28 -9.84 19.98 -26.01
N PHE A 29 -10.48 18.80 -25.93
CA PHE A 29 -11.79 18.63 -26.59
C PHE A 29 -12.85 19.50 -25.94
N SER A 30 -12.78 19.70 -24.64
CA SER A 30 -13.74 20.54 -23.93
C SER A 30 -13.69 21.97 -24.45
N LEU A 31 -12.51 22.48 -24.75
CA LEU A 31 -12.38 23.82 -25.32
C LEU A 31 -12.91 23.89 -26.73
N ALA A 32 -12.74 22.82 -27.50
CA ALA A 32 -13.17 22.78 -28.89
C ALA A 32 -14.68 22.56 -29.05
N LEU A 33 -15.28 21.84 -28.10
CA LEU A 33 -16.69 21.46 -28.19
C LEU A 33 -17.43 21.81 -26.90
N PRO A 34 -17.58 23.09 -26.60
CA PRO A 34 -18.18 23.52 -25.34
C PRO A 34 -19.65 23.10 -25.17
N THR A 35 -20.33 22.76 -26.24
CA THR A 35 -21.72 22.31 -26.16
C THR A 35 -21.84 20.99 -25.42
N LEU A 36 -20.74 20.24 -25.26
CA LEU A 36 -20.70 18.98 -24.53
C LEU A 36 -20.08 19.16 -23.16
N ALA A 37 -20.17 20.36 -22.60
CA ALA A 37 -19.48 20.69 -21.35
C ALA A 37 -19.86 19.74 -20.20
N GLU A 38 -21.12 19.32 -20.12
CA GLU A 38 -21.55 18.42 -19.06
C GLU A 38 -20.88 17.07 -19.17
N ILE A 39 -20.79 16.56 -20.40
CA ILE A 39 -20.14 15.28 -20.64
C ILE A 39 -18.67 15.34 -20.25
N TRP A 40 -18.00 16.45 -20.66
CA TRP A 40 -16.58 16.61 -20.34
C TRP A 40 -16.35 16.70 -18.85
N ARG A 41 -17.23 17.39 -18.13
CA ARG A 41 -17.11 17.48 -16.68
C ARG A 41 -17.29 16.12 -16.02
N PHE A 42 -18.24 15.33 -16.53
CA PHE A 42 -18.48 13.99 -16.01
C PHE A 42 -17.24 13.12 -16.20
N LEU A 43 -16.68 13.14 -17.40
CA LEU A 43 -15.50 12.37 -17.71
C LEU A 43 -14.30 12.80 -16.86
N ASP A 44 -14.12 14.10 -16.70
CA ASP A 44 -13.02 14.59 -15.89
C ASP A 44 -13.16 14.16 -14.43
N ARG A 45 -14.37 14.19 -13.91
CA ARG A 45 -14.62 13.73 -12.55
C ARG A 45 -14.32 12.25 -12.41
N ALA A 46 -14.73 11.44 -13.38
CA ALA A 46 -14.47 10.01 -13.33
C ALA A 46 -12.97 9.73 -13.34
N LEU A 47 -12.23 10.48 -14.15
CA LEU A 47 -10.78 10.31 -14.21
C LEU A 47 -10.11 10.77 -12.91
N THR A 48 -10.64 11.83 -12.31
CA THR A 48 -10.13 12.31 -11.03
C THR A 48 -10.38 11.27 -9.95
N ASP A 49 -11.57 10.67 -9.94
CA ASP A 49 -11.89 9.61 -8.98
C ASP A 49 -10.96 8.42 -9.14
N THR A 50 -10.64 8.07 -10.38
CA THR A 50 -9.70 6.98 -10.64
C THR A 50 -8.34 7.28 -10.04
N LEU A 51 -7.88 8.51 -10.17
CA LEU A 51 -6.60 8.91 -9.60
C LEU A 51 -6.63 8.82 -8.08
N THR A 52 -7.72 9.28 -7.47
CA THR A 52 -7.88 9.21 -6.03
C THR A 52 -7.87 7.76 -5.55
N LEU A 53 -8.54 6.88 -6.28
CA LEU A 53 -8.55 5.46 -5.93
C LEU A 53 -7.16 4.84 -6.07
N ALA A 54 -6.42 5.25 -7.10
CA ALA A 54 -5.06 4.75 -7.29
C ALA A 54 -4.17 5.16 -6.12
N GLU A 55 -4.33 6.39 -5.64
CA GLU A 55 -3.57 6.88 -4.50
C GLU A 55 -3.93 6.10 -3.24
N GLU A 56 -5.21 5.80 -3.07
CA GLU A 56 -5.64 5.03 -1.92
C GLU A 56 -5.08 3.62 -1.96
N ILE A 57 -5.08 2.98 -3.13
CA ILE A 57 -4.49 1.65 -3.27
C ILE A 57 -3.01 1.68 -2.94
N SER A 58 -2.31 2.70 -3.38
CA SER A 58 -0.89 2.86 -3.07
C SER A 58 -0.67 2.91 -1.57
N ARG A 59 -1.49 3.69 -0.88
CA ARG A 59 -1.38 3.83 0.57
C ARG A 59 -1.67 2.51 1.26
N GLN A 60 -2.72 1.80 0.82
CA GLN A 60 -3.06 0.52 1.42
C GLN A 60 -2.00 -0.52 1.19
N ARG A 61 -1.34 -0.50 0.04
CA ARG A 61 -0.22 -1.41 -0.23
C ARG A 61 0.94 -1.16 0.72
N ALA A 62 1.23 0.11 0.99
CA ALA A 62 2.29 0.46 1.93
C ALA A 62 1.94 0.01 3.34
N ASP A 63 0.69 0.23 3.75
CA ASP A 63 0.23 -0.21 5.06
C ASP A 63 0.31 -1.73 5.19
N LEU A 64 -0.09 -2.44 4.16
CA LEU A 64 -0.04 -3.90 4.18
C LEU A 64 1.40 -4.41 4.26
N ALA A 65 2.31 -3.76 3.53
CA ALA A 65 3.71 -4.14 3.60
C ALA A 65 4.27 -3.94 5.00
N ALA A 66 3.89 -2.82 5.65
CA ALA A 66 4.32 -2.55 7.01
C ALA A 66 3.79 -3.60 7.99
N VAL A 67 2.52 -3.97 7.84
CA VAL A 67 1.92 -4.99 8.71
C VAL A 67 2.59 -6.35 8.50
N ARG A 68 2.90 -6.69 7.26
CA ARG A 68 3.57 -7.95 6.96
C ARG A 68 4.97 -8.00 7.56
N LEU A 69 5.70 -6.89 7.49
CA LEU A 69 7.02 -6.82 8.10
C LEU A 69 6.91 -6.96 9.61
N ASP A 70 5.96 -6.27 10.19
CA ASP A 70 5.70 -6.32 11.62
C ASP A 70 5.40 -7.76 12.07
N ARG A 71 4.57 -8.44 11.31
CA ARG A 71 4.24 -9.83 11.58
C ARG A 71 5.47 -10.72 11.49
N ALA A 72 6.29 -10.51 10.48
CA ALA A 72 7.50 -11.30 10.31
C ALA A 72 8.46 -11.10 11.48
N ASN A 73 8.60 -9.86 11.93
CA ASN A 73 9.47 -9.56 13.08
C ASN A 73 8.95 -10.21 14.34
N LEU A 74 7.65 -10.18 14.55
CA LEU A 74 7.05 -10.80 15.72
C LEU A 74 7.23 -12.32 15.69
N LEU A 75 7.01 -12.94 14.54
CA LEU A 75 7.22 -14.38 14.39
C LEU A 75 8.68 -14.77 14.63
N ALA A 76 9.61 -13.95 14.15
CA ALA A 76 11.03 -14.20 14.36
C ALA A 76 11.35 -14.16 15.86
N ALA A 77 10.79 -13.19 16.57
CA ALA A 77 11.01 -13.09 18.01
C ALA A 77 10.44 -14.31 18.75
N ILE A 78 9.27 -14.77 18.34
CA ILE A 78 8.66 -15.95 18.93
C ILE A 78 9.52 -17.19 18.71
N HIS A 79 9.99 -17.37 17.47
CA HIS A 79 10.86 -18.51 17.16
C HIS A 79 12.15 -18.44 17.93
N ALA A 80 12.73 -17.24 18.08
CA ALA A 80 13.96 -17.08 18.86
C ALA A 80 13.73 -17.43 20.33
N ALA A 81 12.61 -17.01 20.89
CA ALA A 81 12.29 -17.32 22.28
C ALA A 81 12.11 -18.82 22.49
N LEU A 82 11.44 -19.48 21.57
CA LEU A 82 11.24 -20.93 21.67
C LEU A 82 12.55 -21.70 21.55
N ALA A 83 13.42 -21.26 20.64
CA ALA A 83 14.73 -21.88 20.49
C ALA A 83 15.56 -21.66 21.73
N ALA A 84 15.55 -20.47 22.32
CA ALA A 84 16.28 -20.15 23.52
C ALA A 84 15.79 -21.02 24.69
N ALA A 85 14.49 -21.22 24.78
CA ALA A 85 13.94 -22.07 25.84
C ALA A 85 14.40 -23.51 25.66
N ARG A 86 14.42 -24.02 24.44
CA ARG A 86 14.90 -25.38 24.18
C ARG A 86 16.38 -25.53 24.53
N ASP A 87 17.16 -24.50 24.29
CA ASP A 87 18.59 -24.51 24.51
C ASP A 87 18.96 -24.24 25.95
N GLY A 88 17.97 -23.96 26.81
CA GLY A 88 18.23 -23.72 28.23
C GLY A 88 18.83 -22.37 28.54
N GLU A 89 18.63 -21.39 27.71
CA GLU A 89 19.14 -20.02 27.97
C GLU A 89 18.49 -19.44 29.23
N ALA A 90 19.23 -18.57 29.90
CA ALA A 90 18.79 -18.03 31.17
C ALA A 90 17.53 -17.18 31.06
N ASP A 91 17.38 -16.46 29.95
CA ASP A 91 16.23 -15.58 29.74
C ASP A 91 15.68 -15.74 28.33
N PRO A 92 14.92 -16.81 28.08
CA PRO A 92 14.42 -17.06 26.74
C PRO A 92 13.41 -16.01 26.27
N LEU A 93 12.82 -15.26 27.19
CA LEU A 93 11.82 -14.26 26.82
C LEU A 93 12.45 -12.92 26.46
N ALA A 94 13.77 -12.79 26.57
CA ALA A 94 14.44 -11.53 26.24
C ALA A 94 14.13 -11.09 24.82
N TYR A 95 14.08 -12.04 23.88
CA TYR A 95 13.80 -11.72 22.48
C TYR A 95 12.42 -11.11 22.29
N LEU A 96 11.44 -11.63 23.04
CA LEU A 96 10.08 -11.07 22.98
C LEU A 96 10.02 -9.70 23.63
N HIS A 97 10.71 -9.54 24.75
CA HIS A 97 10.72 -8.24 25.42
C HIS A 97 11.36 -7.18 24.54
N ASP A 98 12.46 -7.53 23.86
CA ASP A 98 13.13 -6.60 22.96
C ASP A 98 12.20 -6.19 21.82
N GLU A 99 11.48 -7.13 21.24
CA GLU A 99 10.58 -6.82 20.15
C GLU A 99 9.43 -5.91 20.61
N LEU A 100 8.90 -6.20 21.79
CA LEU A 100 7.81 -5.38 22.33
C LEU A 100 8.29 -3.97 22.68
N ASP A 101 9.51 -3.84 23.17
CA ASP A 101 10.09 -2.53 23.46
C ASP A 101 10.26 -1.72 22.19
N ASP A 102 10.75 -2.36 21.13
CA ASP A 102 10.90 -1.69 19.83
C ASP A 102 9.57 -1.20 19.32
N ARG A 103 8.52 -2.00 19.46
CA ARG A 103 7.19 -1.60 19.02
C ARG A 103 6.68 -0.40 19.81
N SER A 104 6.94 -0.39 21.10
CA SER A 104 6.52 0.72 21.96
C SER A 104 7.25 2.00 21.64
N ALA A 105 8.49 1.89 21.16
CA ALA A 105 9.34 3.03 20.89
C ALA A 105 9.02 3.70 19.56
N GLU A 106 8.19 3.09 18.71
CA GLU A 106 7.86 3.64 17.41
C GLU A 106 6.47 4.24 17.40
N PRO A 107 6.36 5.53 17.68
CA PRO A 107 5.05 6.17 17.62
C PRO A 107 4.53 6.18 16.18
N GLY A 108 3.23 6.00 16.05
CA GLY A 108 2.64 5.99 14.73
C GLY A 108 2.58 4.63 14.07
N ARG A 109 3.29 3.66 14.59
CA ARG A 109 3.20 2.32 14.04
C ARG A 109 1.82 1.72 14.27
N ARG A 110 1.22 2.09 15.36
CA ARG A 110 -0.12 1.65 15.65
C ARG A 110 -1.08 2.64 15.09
N GLY A 111 -1.82 2.23 14.16
CA GLY A 111 -2.75 3.10 13.49
C GLY A 111 -3.97 3.38 14.29
#